data_2d129ff1fa10e7c9b431fb5274eae89a
#
_entry.id   2d129ff1fa10e7c9b431fb5274eae89a
#
_cell.length_a   1.000
_cell.length_b   1.000
_cell.length_c   1.000
_cell.angle_alpha   90.00
_cell.angle_beta   90.00
_cell.angle_gamma   90.00
#
_symmetry.space_group_name_H-M   'P 1'
#
loop_
_entity.id
_entity.type
_entity.pdbx_description
1 polymer ?
#
loop_
_entity_poly.entity_id
_entity_poly.type
_entity_poly.pdbx_seq_one_letter_code
_entity_poly.pdbx_strand_id
1 'polypeptide(L)'
;MKSFHSKLFRTYSIMIGLILACLGLILGQLFPIYAKSSSEKVINTKIDEVSNYIGTTGLTVDEQRDITEMLASSFSQTELINAHSLWLFLFIIMSITFLVALFLGTNIFKKFAQPIEHLTETAMELARGNYRIRAFEDEFSGMSKLSNSINILARNLHDISVMRETEKERLKTLIENMGSALIMIDRNGYITIVNRSFLKQLDISFKDVDGKLFNKIGLPKKIEAFIDHLFLTEASNREQISIKKNIHTYFMDAYGAPVIGEHGKWLGIVVVMHDITELVKLEQVRKDFVANVSHELKTPVTSIKGFSETLLYGAYKNEETLLSFLEIIHKESNRLQMLINDLLDLSKVEQVGYEVNLQKVNLLEVVERSKEMTSHIVEEKNMRLEMIYSKPVYVLGDLNRLIQITMNLLMNALTYSPEDKTVTISIDHNDKCGIFRIQDEGIGISKDEIGRVFERFYRVDRARSRNSGGTGLGLAIVKHLVEAHHGLLEVESEVGKGTVFTVSIPLVKS
;
A
#
# COMPACT_ATOMS: atom_id res chain seq x y z
N MET A 1 45.19 -18.08 -9.40
CA MET A 1 44.70 -19.42 -9.80
C MET A 1 45.45 -20.04 -10.98
N LYS A 2 45.85 -19.32 -12.04
CA LYS A 2 46.76 -19.83 -13.09
C LYS A 2 48.05 -20.53 -12.55
N SER A 3 48.49 -20.15 -11.36
CA SER A 3 49.65 -20.73 -10.67
C SER A 3 49.42 -22.14 -10.16
N PHE A 4 48.21 -22.56 -9.76
CA PHE A 4 47.94 -23.89 -9.21
C PHE A 4 47.93 -24.95 -10.31
N HIS A 5 47.27 -24.65 -11.42
CA HIS A 5 47.21 -25.57 -12.58
C HIS A 5 48.57 -25.79 -13.21
N SER A 6 49.36 -24.72 -13.38
CA SER A 6 50.72 -24.87 -13.91
C SER A 6 51.62 -25.65 -12.96
N LYS A 7 51.41 -25.53 -11.64
CA LYS A 7 52.13 -26.33 -10.64
C LYS A 7 51.75 -27.81 -10.70
N LEU A 8 50.43 -28.12 -10.76
CA LEU A 8 49.97 -29.50 -10.78
C LEU A 8 50.42 -30.22 -12.06
N PHE A 9 50.24 -29.56 -13.22
CA PHE A 9 50.72 -30.10 -14.50
C PHE A 9 52.23 -30.30 -14.50
N ARG A 10 53.00 -29.34 -13.99
CA ARG A 10 54.47 -29.47 -13.87
C ARG A 10 54.89 -30.61 -12.93
N THR A 11 54.19 -30.79 -11.80
CA THR A 11 54.44 -31.90 -10.88
C THR A 11 54.10 -33.22 -11.51
N TYR A 12 53.02 -33.36 -12.23
CA TYR A 12 52.66 -34.57 -12.99
C TYR A 12 53.64 -34.89 -14.07
N SER A 13 54.06 -33.91 -14.87
CA SER A 13 55.12 -34.12 -15.91
C SER A 13 56.45 -34.54 -15.35
N ILE A 14 56.90 -33.96 -14.21
CA ILE A 14 58.11 -34.33 -13.52
C ILE A 14 58.01 -35.75 -12.95
N MET A 15 56.87 -36.09 -12.35
CA MET A 15 56.62 -37.41 -11.78
C MET A 15 56.72 -38.55 -12.85
N ILE A 16 56.00 -38.32 -13.98
CA ILE A 16 56.07 -39.26 -15.10
C ILE A 16 57.49 -39.33 -15.66
N GLY A 17 58.18 -38.23 -15.83
CA GLY A 17 59.56 -38.20 -16.26
C GLY A 17 60.46 -39.00 -15.37
N LEU A 18 60.31 -38.83 -14.04
CA LEU A 18 61.08 -39.61 -13.03
C LEU A 18 60.80 -41.12 -13.08
N ILE A 19 59.51 -41.49 -13.15
CA ILE A 19 59.08 -42.88 -13.23
C ILE A 19 59.68 -43.54 -14.49
N LEU A 20 59.58 -42.86 -15.63
CA LEU A 20 60.11 -43.35 -16.89
C LEU A 20 61.66 -43.42 -16.84
N ALA A 21 62.34 -42.44 -16.29
CA ALA A 21 63.78 -42.45 -16.12
C ALA A 21 64.25 -43.62 -15.22
N CYS A 22 63.58 -43.86 -14.08
CA CYS A 22 63.84 -45.02 -13.25
C CYS A 22 63.61 -46.34 -13.98
N LEU A 23 62.54 -46.47 -14.70
CA LEU A 23 62.19 -47.63 -15.50
C LEU A 23 63.24 -47.85 -16.60
N GLY A 24 63.70 -46.81 -17.26
CA GLY A 24 64.79 -46.84 -18.28
C GLY A 24 66.10 -47.29 -17.71
N LEU A 25 66.48 -46.83 -16.52
CA LEU A 25 67.71 -47.29 -15.85
C LEU A 25 67.59 -48.75 -15.48
N ILE A 26 66.47 -49.19 -14.92
CA ILE A 26 66.24 -50.60 -14.57
C ILE A 26 66.32 -51.51 -15.81
N LEU A 27 65.61 -51.17 -16.85
CA LEU A 27 65.58 -51.90 -18.11
C LEU A 27 66.97 -51.88 -18.79
N GLY A 28 67.62 -50.74 -18.76
CA GLY A 28 68.95 -50.55 -19.30
C GLY A 28 70.03 -51.43 -18.62
N GLN A 29 69.88 -51.76 -17.31
CA GLN A 29 70.74 -52.64 -16.58
C GLN A 29 70.33 -54.11 -16.73
N LEU A 30 69.08 -54.43 -16.67
CA LEU A 30 68.63 -55.86 -16.72
C LEU A 30 68.62 -56.44 -18.11
N PHE A 31 68.28 -55.67 -19.12
CA PHE A 31 68.12 -56.13 -20.50
C PHE A 31 69.44 -56.62 -21.11
N PRO A 32 70.61 -55.96 -20.97
CA PRO A 32 71.90 -56.47 -21.43
C PRO A 32 72.29 -57.79 -20.75
N ILE A 33 71.99 -57.89 -19.44
CA ILE A 33 72.28 -59.13 -18.68
C ILE A 33 71.42 -60.29 -19.21
N TYR A 34 70.12 -60.05 -19.43
CA TYR A 34 69.21 -61.05 -19.97
C TYR A 34 69.53 -61.41 -21.40
N ALA A 35 69.83 -60.42 -22.26
CA ALA A 35 70.22 -60.66 -23.65
C ALA A 35 71.55 -61.50 -23.73
N LYS A 36 72.51 -61.16 -22.89
CA LYS A 36 73.78 -61.95 -22.82
C LYS A 36 73.53 -63.39 -22.37
N SER A 37 72.75 -63.60 -21.30
CA SER A 37 72.42 -64.95 -20.81
C SER A 37 71.61 -65.77 -21.83
N SER A 38 70.71 -65.11 -22.56
CA SER A 38 69.92 -65.77 -23.61
C SER A 38 70.75 -66.13 -24.82
N SER A 39 71.62 -65.23 -25.27
CA SER A 39 72.58 -65.49 -26.37
C SER A 39 73.52 -66.59 -26.02
N GLU A 40 74.15 -66.58 -24.83
CA GLU A 40 75.01 -67.61 -24.34
C GLU A 40 74.29 -69.00 -24.36
N LYS A 41 73.03 -69.06 -23.95
CA LYS A 41 72.27 -70.27 -23.92
C LYS A 41 72.04 -70.86 -25.36
N VAL A 42 71.64 -69.93 -26.30
CA VAL A 42 71.46 -70.30 -27.69
C VAL A 42 72.80 -70.76 -28.37
N ILE A 43 73.85 -70.04 -28.12
CA ILE A 43 75.19 -70.36 -28.62
C ILE A 43 75.63 -71.73 -28.10
N ASN A 44 75.53 -71.97 -26.81
CA ASN A 44 75.88 -73.24 -26.20
C ASN A 44 75.04 -74.37 -26.75
N THR A 45 73.71 -74.19 -26.93
CA THR A 45 72.91 -75.23 -27.56
C THR A 45 73.29 -75.51 -28.99
N LYS A 46 73.67 -74.48 -29.76
CA LYS A 46 74.18 -74.66 -31.14
C LYS A 46 75.54 -75.30 -31.20
N ILE A 47 76.42 -74.96 -30.27
CA ILE A 47 77.71 -75.59 -30.13
C ILE A 47 77.51 -77.08 -29.79
N ASP A 48 76.64 -77.46 -28.88
CA ASP A 48 76.29 -78.82 -28.52
C ASP A 48 75.73 -79.61 -29.72
N GLU A 49 74.81 -78.98 -30.51
CA GLU A 49 74.22 -79.56 -31.74
C GLU A 49 75.36 -79.85 -32.76
N VAL A 50 76.27 -78.91 -33.02
CA VAL A 50 77.36 -79.05 -33.96
C VAL A 50 78.38 -80.01 -33.42
N SER A 51 78.76 -80.05 -32.17
CA SER A 51 79.65 -81.00 -31.50
C SER A 51 79.11 -82.45 -31.65
N ASN A 52 77.78 -82.63 -31.42
CA ASN A 52 77.12 -83.94 -31.64
C ASN A 52 77.20 -84.38 -33.10
N TYR A 53 77.03 -83.43 -34.06
CA TYR A 53 77.11 -83.74 -35.51
C TYR A 53 78.56 -84.11 -35.90
N ILE A 54 79.60 -83.39 -35.37
CA ILE A 54 80.98 -83.62 -35.60
C ILE A 54 81.41 -84.98 -35.01
N GLY A 55 80.87 -85.39 -33.84
CA GLY A 55 81.12 -86.72 -33.25
C GLY A 55 80.69 -87.88 -34.10
N THR A 56 79.81 -87.70 -35.12
CA THR A 56 79.40 -88.73 -36.06
C THR A 56 80.18 -88.78 -37.38
N THR A 57 81.20 -87.89 -37.60
CA THR A 57 81.89 -87.72 -38.91
C THR A 57 83.26 -88.34 -38.96
N GLY A 58 83.69 -89.20 -38.09
CA GLY A 58 84.97 -89.98 -38.22
C GLY A 58 86.30 -89.15 -38.09
N LEU A 59 86.21 -87.92 -37.63
CA LEU A 59 87.35 -87.02 -37.35
C LEU A 59 88.09 -87.43 -36.04
N THR A 60 89.37 -87.20 -35.98
CA THR A 60 90.19 -87.49 -34.75
C THR A 60 89.77 -86.54 -33.58
N VAL A 61 89.90 -87.02 -32.33
CA VAL A 61 89.50 -86.28 -31.14
C VAL A 61 90.16 -84.88 -31.05
N ASP A 62 91.40 -84.73 -31.54
CA ASP A 62 92.06 -83.45 -31.56
C ASP A 62 91.48 -82.47 -32.63
N GLU A 63 91.15 -82.96 -33.82
CA GLU A 63 90.49 -82.14 -34.86
C GLU A 63 89.05 -81.75 -34.46
N GLN A 64 88.33 -82.62 -33.76
CA GLN A 64 87.01 -82.27 -33.17
C GLN A 64 87.10 -81.17 -32.14
N ARG A 65 88.15 -81.20 -31.31
CA ARG A 65 88.40 -80.20 -30.27
C ARG A 65 88.75 -78.84 -30.89
N ASP A 66 89.65 -78.81 -31.84
CA ASP A 66 90.07 -77.58 -32.54
C ASP A 66 88.90 -76.90 -33.29
N ILE A 67 88.05 -77.66 -33.95
CA ILE A 67 86.85 -77.13 -34.62
C ILE A 67 85.84 -76.58 -33.60
N THR A 68 85.70 -77.30 -32.47
CA THR A 68 84.72 -76.85 -31.44
C THR A 68 85.27 -75.59 -30.73
N GLU A 69 86.55 -75.49 -30.46
CA GLU A 69 87.21 -74.29 -29.90
C GLU A 69 87.17 -73.12 -30.92
N MET A 70 87.42 -73.38 -32.23
CA MET A 70 87.35 -72.37 -33.25
C MET A 70 85.93 -71.85 -33.47
N LEU A 71 84.94 -72.73 -33.42
CA LEU A 71 83.51 -72.34 -33.43
C LEU A 71 83.14 -71.53 -32.19
N ALA A 72 83.57 -72.01 -31.01
CA ALA A 72 83.24 -71.26 -29.77
C ALA A 72 83.89 -69.86 -29.77
N SER A 73 85.12 -69.74 -30.28
CA SER A 73 85.78 -68.44 -30.40
C SER A 73 85.17 -67.54 -31.48
N SER A 74 84.73 -68.11 -32.60
CA SER A 74 84.02 -67.36 -33.66
C SER A 74 82.70 -66.88 -33.25
N PHE A 75 81.95 -67.67 -32.55
CA PHE A 75 80.62 -67.22 -32.01
C PHE A 75 80.78 -66.25 -30.90
N SER A 76 81.81 -66.31 -30.06
CA SER A 76 82.05 -65.34 -28.99
C SER A 76 82.48 -63.97 -29.52
N GLN A 77 83.07 -63.86 -30.72
CA GLN A 77 83.44 -62.58 -31.33
C GLN A 77 82.34 -61.90 -32.12
N THR A 78 81.24 -62.59 -32.55
CA THR A 78 80.32 -62.08 -33.52
C THR A 78 79.07 -61.48 -32.93
N GLU A 79 78.77 -61.57 -31.61
CA GLU A 79 77.64 -61.02 -31.00
C GLU A 79 77.85 -60.09 -29.83
N LEU A 80 78.77 -59.12 -29.99
CA LEU A 80 78.53 -57.86 -29.27
C LEU A 80 77.36 -57.16 -29.93
N ILE A 81 76.17 -57.61 -29.54
CA ILE A 81 74.97 -56.81 -29.83
C ILE A 81 75.35 -55.36 -29.52
N ASN A 82 75.29 -54.49 -30.53
CA ASN A 82 75.65 -53.10 -30.42
C ASN A 82 74.84 -52.45 -29.26
N ALA A 83 75.40 -52.43 -28.07
CA ALA A 83 74.81 -51.91 -26.88
C ALA A 83 74.26 -50.47 -27.13
N HIS A 84 74.90 -49.75 -28.01
CA HIS A 84 74.49 -48.45 -28.47
C HIS A 84 73.14 -48.46 -29.19
N SER A 85 72.84 -49.40 -30.04
CA SER A 85 71.59 -49.50 -30.79
C SER A 85 70.47 -49.89 -29.87
N LEU A 86 70.71 -50.72 -28.88
CA LEU A 86 69.70 -51.06 -27.84
C LEU A 86 69.29 -49.84 -26.95
N TRP A 87 70.29 -49.07 -26.51
CA TRP A 87 70.04 -47.84 -25.77
C TRP A 87 69.34 -46.84 -26.58
N LEU A 88 69.60 -46.67 -27.85
CA LEU A 88 68.92 -45.75 -28.75
C LEU A 88 67.47 -46.17 -28.98
N PHE A 89 67.18 -47.44 -29.13
CA PHE A 89 65.86 -48.01 -29.26
C PHE A 89 65.02 -47.81 -27.98
N LEU A 90 65.62 -48.09 -26.83
CA LEU A 90 64.99 -47.88 -25.53
C LEU A 90 64.67 -46.40 -25.28
N PHE A 91 65.61 -45.50 -25.63
CA PHE A 91 65.42 -44.07 -25.55
C PHE A 91 64.21 -43.57 -26.43
N ILE A 92 64.09 -44.09 -27.65
CA ILE A 92 63.00 -43.76 -28.56
C ILE A 92 61.66 -44.21 -27.98
N ILE A 93 61.59 -45.47 -27.48
CA ILE A 93 60.35 -45.98 -26.86
C ILE A 93 60.00 -45.16 -25.63
N MET A 94 60.95 -44.85 -24.78
CA MET A 94 60.74 -44.04 -23.58
C MET A 94 60.25 -42.62 -23.93
N SER A 95 60.84 -42.00 -24.98
CA SER A 95 60.45 -40.68 -25.46
C SER A 95 59.01 -40.69 -26.05
N ILE A 96 58.67 -41.71 -26.84
CA ILE A 96 57.31 -41.85 -27.35
C ILE A 96 56.31 -42.05 -26.22
N THR A 97 56.64 -42.95 -25.26
CA THR A 97 55.76 -43.19 -24.09
C THR A 97 55.54 -41.91 -23.26
N PHE A 98 56.63 -41.12 -23.06
CA PHE A 98 56.55 -39.84 -22.37
C PHE A 98 55.63 -38.83 -23.10
N LEU A 99 55.79 -38.72 -24.44
CA LEU A 99 54.93 -37.85 -25.25
C LEU A 99 53.47 -38.28 -25.24
N VAL A 100 53.17 -39.57 -25.30
CA VAL A 100 51.84 -40.15 -25.21
C VAL A 100 51.24 -39.87 -23.83
N ALA A 101 52.04 -40.09 -22.75
CA ALA A 101 51.59 -39.81 -21.39
C ALA A 101 51.28 -38.33 -21.16
N LEU A 102 52.09 -37.40 -21.70
CA LEU A 102 51.83 -35.96 -21.67
C LEU A 102 50.55 -35.60 -22.43
N PHE A 103 50.37 -36.15 -23.61
CA PHE A 103 49.18 -35.93 -24.43
C PHE A 103 47.90 -36.39 -23.70
N LEU A 104 47.91 -37.62 -23.17
CA LEU A 104 46.76 -38.15 -22.40
C LEU A 104 46.52 -37.33 -21.12
N GLY A 105 47.59 -36.94 -20.42
CA GLY A 105 47.53 -36.11 -19.21
C GLY A 105 46.88 -34.72 -19.49
N THR A 106 47.28 -34.06 -20.59
CA THR A 106 46.68 -32.79 -20.99
C THR A 106 45.21 -32.93 -21.35
N ASN A 107 44.83 -34.00 -22.00
CA ASN A 107 43.41 -34.24 -22.37
C ASN A 107 42.56 -34.56 -21.15
N ILE A 108 43.04 -35.39 -20.21
CA ILE A 108 42.35 -35.66 -18.96
C ILE A 108 42.20 -34.37 -18.13
N PHE A 109 43.29 -33.60 -18.05
CA PHE A 109 43.27 -32.33 -17.33
C PHE A 109 42.22 -31.33 -17.88
N LYS A 110 42.21 -31.11 -19.20
CA LYS A 110 41.23 -30.26 -19.86
C LYS A 110 39.79 -30.76 -19.63
N LYS A 111 39.59 -32.08 -19.68
CA LYS A 111 38.27 -32.68 -19.56
C LYS A 111 37.68 -32.66 -18.13
N PHE A 112 38.53 -32.70 -17.09
CA PHE A 112 38.08 -32.82 -15.69
C PHE A 112 38.45 -31.62 -14.81
N ALA A 113 39.70 -31.14 -14.87
CA ALA A 113 40.15 -30.10 -13.95
C ALA A 113 39.62 -28.70 -14.31
N GLN A 114 39.56 -28.35 -15.58
CA GLN A 114 39.08 -27.05 -16.05
C GLN A 114 37.61 -26.80 -15.76
N PRO A 115 36.67 -27.76 -15.99
CA PRO A 115 35.28 -27.61 -15.61
C PRO A 115 35.06 -27.44 -14.11
N ILE A 116 35.82 -28.15 -13.26
CA ILE A 116 35.73 -28.01 -11.79
C ILE A 116 36.06 -26.57 -11.36
N GLU A 117 37.09 -25.97 -11.96
CA GLU A 117 37.44 -24.58 -11.66
C GLU A 117 36.31 -23.62 -11.98
N HIS A 118 35.71 -23.70 -13.16
CA HIS A 118 34.60 -22.90 -13.56
C HIS A 118 33.36 -23.09 -12.65
N LEU A 119 33.07 -24.32 -12.23
CA LEU A 119 32.00 -24.60 -11.28
C LEU A 119 32.28 -23.99 -9.91
N THR A 120 33.53 -24.04 -9.45
CA THR A 120 33.97 -23.43 -8.19
C THR A 120 33.86 -21.92 -8.25
N GLU A 121 34.26 -21.31 -9.37
CA GLU A 121 34.14 -19.86 -9.58
C GLU A 121 32.66 -19.43 -9.63
N THR A 122 31.80 -20.17 -10.33
CA THR A 122 30.36 -19.96 -10.34
C THR A 122 29.75 -20.06 -8.95
N ALA A 123 30.12 -21.09 -8.16
CA ALA A 123 29.65 -21.25 -6.79
C ALA A 123 30.10 -20.09 -5.87
N MET A 124 31.32 -19.58 -6.04
CA MET A 124 31.81 -18.43 -5.28
C MET A 124 31.11 -17.16 -5.64
N GLU A 125 30.76 -16.92 -6.91
CA GLU A 125 29.95 -15.77 -7.33
C GLU A 125 28.52 -15.85 -6.79
N LEU A 126 27.92 -17.04 -6.78
CA LEU A 126 26.63 -17.27 -6.12
C LEU A 126 26.70 -16.91 -4.62
N ALA A 127 27.75 -17.32 -3.91
CA ALA A 127 27.97 -17.01 -2.50
C ALA A 127 28.10 -15.48 -2.25
N ARG A 128 28.62 -14.74 -3.24
CA ARG A 128 28.70 -13.26 -3.20
C ARG A 128 27.42 -12.54 -3.54
N GLY A 129 26.34 -13.29 -3.86
CA GLY A 129 25.04 -12.71 -4.18
C GLY A 129 24.77 -12.51 -5.68
N ASN A 130 25.68 -12.94 -6.55
CA ASN A 130 25.44 -12.88 -8.00
C ASN A 130 24.63 -14.10 -8.48
N TYR A 131 23.33 -14.09 -8.25
CA TYR A 131 22.42 -15.21 -8.54
C TYR A 131 22.06 -15.34 -10.04
N ARG A 132 22.53 -14.42 -10.90
CA ARG A 132 22.30 -14.49 -12.35
C ARG A 132 23.31 -15.35 -13.09
N ILE A 133 24.45 -15.65 -12.46
CA ILE A 133 25.49 -16.47 -13.06
C ILE A 133 24.99 -17.90 -13.28
N ARG A 134 25.50 -18.54 -14.36
CA ARG A 134 25.19 -19.95 -14.66
C ARG A 134 26.47 -20.69 -14.97
N ALA A 135 26.52 -21.92 -14.51
CA ALA A 135 27.57 -22.86 -14.89
C ALA A 135 27.33 -23.34 -16.34
N PHE A 136 28.43 -23.52 -17.05
CA PHE A 136 28.37 -24.06 -18.43
C PHE A 136 27.93 -25.53 -18.38
N GLU A 137 26.92 -25.88 -19.18
CA GLU A 137 26.43 -27.26 -19.34
C GLU A 137 27.16 -27.92 -20.53
N ASP A 138 28.07 -28.84 -20.21
CA ASP A 138 28.72 -29.70 -21.20
C ASP A 138 28.04 -31.08 -21.14
N GLU A 139 27.26 -31.42 -22.15
CA GLU A 139 26.48 -32.68 -22.20
C GLU A 139 27.39 -33.94 -22.15
N PHE A 140 28.65 -33.82 -22.50
CA PHE A 140 29.59 -34.94 -22.60
C PHE A 140 30.50 -35.14 -21.39
N SER A 141 30.43 -34.27 -20.37
CA SER A 141 31.28 -34.37 -19.20
C SER A 141 30.53 -35.03 -18.03
N GLY A 142 31.20 -35.89 -17.27
CA GLY A 142 30.67 -36.47 -16.02
C GLY A 142 30.30 -35.43 -14.96
N MET A 143 30.58 -34.13 -15.24
CA MET A 143 30.25 -32.96 -14.42
C MET A 143 28.90 -32.32 -14.76
N SER A 144 28.19 -32.79 -15.80
CA SER A 144 26.89 -32.19 -16.23
C SER A 144 25.86 -32.17 -15.10
N LYS A 145 25.79 -33.22 -14.27
CA LYS A 145 24.90 -33.29 -13.11
C LYS A 145 25.24 -32.22 -12.09
N LEU A 146 26.50 -31.94 -11.83
CA LEU A 146 26.93 -30.90 -10.87
C LEU A 146 26.65 -29.50 -11.42
N SER A 147 26.90 -29.23 -12.71
CA SER A 147 26.58 -28.00 -13.40
C SER A 147 25.07 -27.74 -13.32
N ASN A 148 24.26 -28.74 -13.61
CA ASN A 148 22.78 -28.62 -13.52
C ASN A 148 22.33 -28.35 -12.08
N SER A 149 22.89 -29.04 -11.08
CA SER A 149 22.57 -28.80 -9.67
C SER A 149 22.90 -27.36 -9.23
N ILE A 150 24.07 -26.83 -9.66
CA ILE A 150 24.46 -25.44 -9.39
C ILE A 150 23.51 -24.46 -10.09
N ASN A 151 23.12 -24.77 -11.33
CA ASN A 151 22.18 -23.94 -12.08
C ASN A 151 20.78 -23.92 -11.45
N ILE A 152 20.31 -25.06 -10.94
CA ILE A 152 19.04 -25.13 -10.17
C ILE A 152 19.16 -24.31 -8.88
N LEU A 153 20.27 -24.46 -8.14
CA LEU A 153 20.51 -23.66 -6.93
C LEU A 153 20.55 -22.17 -7.24
N ALA A 154 21.26 -21.77 -8.31
CA ALA A 154 21.32 -20.38 -8.76
C ALA A 154 19.95 -19.81 -9.11
N ARG A 155 19.09 -20.62 -9.76
CA ARG A 155 17.70 -20.23 -10.08
C ARG A 155 16.88 -20.05 -8.82
N ASN A 156 16.91 -21.02 -7.92
CA ASN A 156 16.15 -20.95 -6.66
C ASN A 156 16.58 -19.74 -5.81
N LEU A 157 17.87 -19.47 -5.68
CA LEU A 157 18.38 -18.30 -4.95
C LEU A 157 17.97 -16.99 -5.62
N HIS A 158 17.98 -16.95 -6.96
CA HIS A 158 17.48 -15.79 -7.71
C HIS A 158 16.01 -15.54 -7.46
N ASP A 159 15.19 -16.59 -7.55
CA ASP A 159 13.73 -16.52 -7.35
C ASP A 159 13.38 -16.09 -5.92
N ILE A 160 14.07 -16.64 -4.91
CA ILE A 160 13.92 -16.22 -3.51
C ILE A 160 14.31 -14.74 -3.32
N SER A 161 15.42 -14.30 -3.94
CA SER A 161 15.88 -12.92 -3.86
C SER A 161 14.88 -11.95 -4.50
N VAL A 162 14.35 -12.28 -5.68
CA VAL A 162 13.33 -11.49 -6.38
C VAL A 162 12.02 -11.47 -5.58
N MET A 163 11.58 -12.62 -5.08
CA MET A 163 10.37 -12.71 -4.24
C MET A 163 10.51 -11.85 -2.99
N ARG A 164 11.64 -11.90 -2.29
CA ARG A 164 11.89 -11.09 -1.10
C ARG A 164 11.87 -9.59 -1.39
N GLU A 165 12.46 -9.16 -2.50
CA GLU A 165 12.42 -7.73 -2.87
C GLU A 165 11.01 -7.29 -3.28
N THR A 166 10.29 -8.14 -4.04
CA THR A 166 8.89 -7.88 -4.39
C THR A 166 7.98 -7.78 -3.17
N GLU A 167 8.13 -8.68 -2.19
CA GLU A 167 7.36 -8.62 -0.94
C GLU A 167 7.69 -7.37 -0.13
N LYS A 168 8.95 -6.98 -0.06
CA LYS A 168 9.38 -5.75 0.60
C LYS A 168 8.78 -4.50 -0.06
N GLU A 169 8.82 -4.42 -1.39
CA GLU A 169 8.21 -3.32 -2.14
C GLU A 169 6.69 -3.31 -1.98
N ARG A 170 6.05 -4.47 -1.97
CA ARG A 170 4.61 -4.61 -1.72
C ARG A 170 4.23 -4.09 -0.34
N LEU A 171 4.93 -4.53 0.70
CA LEU A 171 4.70 -4.05 2.07
C LEU A 171 4.92 -2.54 2.18
N LYS A 172 5.98 -2.01 1.58
CA LYS A 172 6.24 -0.57 1.53
C LYS A 172 5.09 0.18 0.85
N THR A 173 4.63 -0.32 -0.29
CA THR A 173 3.51 0.29 -1.03
C THR A 173 2.22 0.29 -0.23
N LEU A 174 1.93 -0.81 0.49
CA LEU A 174 0.76 -0.89 1.38
C LEU A 174 0.86 0.14 2.51
N ILE A 175 1.99 0.22 3.19
CA ILE A 175 2.24 1.18 4.28
C ILE A 175 2.11 2.63 3.79
N GLU A 176 2.71 2.96 2.64
CA GLU A 176 2.69 4.32 2.07
C GLU A 176 1.29 4.77 1.63
N ASN A 177 0.44 3.84 1.17
CA ASN A 177 -0.92 4.15 0.70
C ASN A 177 -2.01 3.95 1.76
N MET A 178 -1.67 3.60 2.99
CA MET A 178 -2.62 3.58 4.10
C MET A 178 -3.14 4.98 4.39
N GLY A 179 -4.48 5.12 4.52
CA GLY A 179 -5.12 6.40 4.87
C GLY A 179 -4.82 6.86 6.30
N SER A 180 -4.46 5.94 7.21
CA SER A 180 -4.07 6.23 8.57
C SER A 180 -2.59 6.62 8.66
N ALA A 181 -2.26 7.55 9.53
CA ALA A 181 -0.87 7.88 9.86
C ALA A 181 -0.21 6.71 10.60
N LEU A 182 0.99 6.31 10.17
CA LEU A 182 1.75 5.22 10.79
C LEU A 182 3.16 5.70 11.11
N ILE A 183 3.60 5.42 12.34
CA ILE A 183 4.98 5.59 12.78
C ILE A 183 5.44 4.35 13.54
N MET A 184 6.65 3.89 13.25
CA MET A 184 7.32 2.83 13.98
C MET A 184 8.60 3.38 14.60
N ILE A 185 8.79 3.11 15.87
CA ILE A 185 9.89 3.63 16.69
C ILE A 185 10.62 2.44 17.30
N ASP A 186 11.93 2.42 17.21
CA ASP A 186 12.74 1.36 17.78
C ASP A 186 12.83 1.47 19.33
N ARG A 187 13.41 0.46 19.95
CA ARG A 187 13.61 0.42 21.41
C ARG A 187 14.45 1.57 21.99
N ASN A 188 15.19 2.29 21.15
CA ASN A 188 16.04 3.41 21.56
C ASN A 188 15.34 4.75 21.31
N GLY A 189 14.10 4.75 20.82
CA GLY A 189 13.33 5.95 20.51
C GLY A 189 13.58 6.54 19.12
N TYR A 190 14.37 5.86 18.24
CA TYR A 190 14.57 6.30 16.88
C TYR A 190 13.44 5.87 15.97
N ILE A 191 13.03 6.78 15.10
CA ILE A 191 12.00 6.52 14.12
C ILE A 191 12.57 5.67 13.00
N THR A 192 11.95 4.51 12.73
CA THR A 192 12.38 3.54 11.72
C THR A 192 11.49 3.52 10.49
N ILE A 193 10.21 3.73 10.65
CA ILE A 193 9.23 3.75 9.56
C ILE A 193 8.23 4.87 9.81
N VAL A 194 7.93 5.65 8.79
CA VAL A 194 6.79 6.55 8.71
C VAL A 194 6.15 6.43 7.35
N ASN A 195 4.84 6.59 7.28
CA ASN A 195 4.14 6.61 6.01
C ASN A 195 3.78 8.04 5.56
N ARG A 196 3.35 8.16 4.31
CA ARG A 196 2.96 9.44 3.71
C ARG A 196 1.83 10.14 4.49
N SER A 197 0.87 9.38 5.02
CA SER A 197 -0.25 9.93 5.79
C SER A 197 0.22 10.59 7.09
N PHE A 198 1.21 10.00 7.80
CA PHE A 198 1.82 10.59 8.98
C PHE A 198 2.44 11.96 8.68
N LEU A 199 3.27 12.04 7.64
CA LEU A 199 3.92 13.26 7.23
C LEU A 199 2.92 14.36 6.85
N LYS A 200 1.87 14.00 6.10
CA LYS A 200 0.82 14.92 5.65
C LYS A 200 -0.04 15.45 6.81
N GLN A 201 -0.50 14.57 7.71
CA GLN A 201 -1.38 14.95 8.81
C GLN A 201 -0.68 15.85 9.83
N LEU A 202 0.59 15.56 10.12
CA LEU A 202 1.38 16.36 11.06
C LEU A 202 2.14 17.52 10.40
N ASP A 203 2.14 17.61 9.07
CA ASP A 203 2.83 18.64 8.29
C ASP A 203 4.34 18.65 8.55
N ILE A 204 4.94 17.47 8.55
CA ILE A 204 6.36 17.25 8.81
C ILE A 204 7.03 16.72 7.54
N SER A 205 8.25 17.18 7.24
CA SER A 205 9.03 16.67 6.10
C SER A 205 9.71 15.34 6.45
N PHE A 206 9.81 14.43 5.49
CA PHE A 206 10.54 13.16 5.66
C PHE A 206 11.97 13.36 6.17
N LYS A 207 12.70 14.38 5.66
CA LYS A 207 14.06 14.71 6.09
C LYS A 207 14.16 15.09 7.57
N ASP A 208 13.06 15.53 8.16
CA ASP A 208 13.01 15.93 9.56
C ASP A 208 12.69 14.79 10.51
N VAL A 209 12.35 13.62 9.97
CA VAL A 209 11.88 12.45 10.74
C VAL A 209 12.84 11.27 10.64
N ASP A 210 13.42 11.03 9.47
CA ASP A 210 14.21 9.83 9.17
C ASP A 210 15.41 9.68 10.11
N GLY A 211 15.45 8.58 10.86
CA GLY A 211 16.52 8.25 11.80
C GLY A 211 16.66 9.19 13.00
N LYS A 212 15.66 10.06 13.28
CA LYS A 212 15.68 10.96 14.45
C LYS A 212 14.92 10.37 15.63
N LEU A 213 15.21 10.89 16.81
CA LEU A 213 14.44 10.58 18.02
C LEU A 213 13.05 11.20 17.92
N PHE A 214 12.00 10.46 18.28
CA PHE A 214 10.60 10.89 18.19
C PHE A 214 10.30 12.19 18.94
N ASN A 215 10.99 12.44 20.08
CA ASN A 215 10.83 13.65 20.89
C ASN A 215 11.55 14.89 20.32
N LYS A 216 12.31 14.75 19.21
CA LYS A 216 13.03 15.86 18.58
C LYS A 216 12.40 16.35 17.28
N ILE A 217 11.30 15.73 16.85
CA ILE A 217 10.64 16.09 15.57
C ILE A 217 9.46 17.06 15.74
N GLY A 218 9.20 17.52 16.96
CA GLY A 218 8.15 18.51 17.25
C GLY A 218 6.73 17.95 17.19
N LEU A 219 6.51 16.72 17.64
CA LEU A 219 5.18 16.14 17.74
C LEU A 219 4.29 16.94 18.71
N PRO A 220 2.98 16.96 18.48
CA PRO A 220 2.04 17.46 19.49
C PRO A 220 2.22 16.73 20.83
N LYS A 221 2.27 17.49 21.93
CA LYS A 221 2.54 16.96 23.29
C LYS A 221 1.70 15.74 23.68
N LYS A 222 0.45 15.69 23.21
CA LYS A 222 -0.45 14.54 23.47
C LYS A 222 0.00 13.27 22.76
N ILE A 223 0.56 13.39 21.55
CA ILE A 223 1.12 12.25 20.81
C ILE A 223 2.41 11.78 21.48
N GLU A 224 3.29 12.72 21.90
CA GLU A 224 4.49 12.36 22.66
C GLU A 224 4.15 11.61 23.94
N ALA A 225 3.20 12.13 24.73
CA ALA A 225 2.75 11.47 25.97
C ALA A 225 2.16 10.07 25.72
N PHE A 226 1.43 9.89 24.63
CA PHE A 226 0.91 8.57 24.23
C PHE A 226 2.03 7.60 23.87
N ILE A 227 3.04 8.06 23.12
CA ILE A 227 4.24 7.27 22.79
C ILE A 227 5.03 6.91 24.05
N ASP A 228 5.28 7.87 24.95
CA ASP A 228 5.96 7.65 26.22
C ASP A 228 5.23 6.60 27.07
N HIS A 229 3.90 6.66 27.13
CA HIS A 229 3.09 5.67 27.83
C HIS A 229 3.28 4.26 27.26
N LEU A 230 3.33 4.10 25.94
CA LEU A 230 3.58 2.81 25.31
C LEU A 230 4.98 2.27 25.61
N PHE A 231 5.99 3.14 25.66
CA PHE A 231 7.35 2.76 26.07
C PHE A 231 7.43 2.30 27.52
N LEU A 232 6.67 2.96 28.43
CA LEU A 232 6.67 2.63 29.84
C LEU A 232 5.92 1.33 30.17
N THR A 233 4.83 1.08 29.44
CA THR A 233 3.94 -0.07 29.73
C THR A 233 4.27 -1.29 28.92
N GLU A 234 4.95 -1.14 27.78
CA GLU A 234 5.19 -2.19 26.77
C GLU A 234 3.91 -2.96 26.40
N ALA A 235 2.77 -2.31 26.52
CA ALA A 235 1.46 -2.89 26.25
C ALA A 235 0.72 -2.09 25.17
N SER A 236 -0.21 -2.77 24.49
CA SER A 236 -1.06 -2.08 23.52
C SER A 236 -2.02 -1.13 24.22
N ASN A 237 -2.18 0.07 23.68
CA ASN A 237 -3.12 1.08 24.15
C ASN A 237 -3.86 1.73 22.99
N ARG A 238 -5.08 2.23 23.28
CA ARG A 238 -5.89 2.99 22.34
C ARG A 238 -6.46 4.21 23.03
N GLU A 239 -6.27 5.39 22.43
CA GLU A 239 -6.72 6.65 23.00
C GLU A 239 -7.19 7.62 21.90
N GLN A 240 -8.24 8.38 22.17
CA GLN A 240 -8.67 9.47 21.31
C GLN A 240 -7.92 10.76 21.67
N ILE A 241 -7.10 11.23 20.75
CA ILE A 241 -6.23 12.40 20.96
C ILE A 241 -6.79 13.59 20.17
N SER A 242 -7.02 14.71 20.84
CA SER A 242 -7.38 15.96 20.20
C SER A 242 -6.14 16.86 19.98
N ILE A 243 -5.92 17.28 18.74
CA ILE A 243 -4.79 18.12 18.32
C ILE A 243 -5.33 19.44 17.85
N LYS A 244 -4.87 20.54 18.43
CA LYS A 244 -5.16 21.89 17.93
C LYS A 244 -4.08 22.31 16.94
N LYS A 245 -4.49 22.59 15.70
CA LYS A 245 -3.60 23.13 14.65
C LYS A 245 -4.25 24.39 14.10
N ASN A 246 -3.65 25.53 14.35
CA ASN A 246 -4.22 26.84 14.05
C ASN A 246 -5.62 27.02 14.69
N ILE A 247 -6.63 27.30 13.86
CA ILE A 247 -8.03 27.50 14.30
C ILE A 247 -8.81 26.16 14.39
N HIS A 248 -8.29 25.10 13.81
CA HIS A 248 -8.98 23.81 13.72
C HIS A 248 -8.51 22.82 14.78
N THR A 249 -9.47 22.07 15.33
CA THR A 249 -9.21 20.91 16.22
C THR A 249 -9.41 19.65 15.40
N TYR A 250 -8.36 18.82 15.36
CA TYR A 250 -8.39 17.48 14.75
C TYR A 250 -8.52 16.44 15.85
N PHE A 251 -9.31 15.41 15.59
CA PHE A 251 -9.49 14.28 16.48
C PHE A 251 -8.86 13.05 15.84
N MET A 252 -7.91 12.45 16.54
CA MET A 252 -7.20 11.25 16.11
C MET A 252 -7.55 10.09 17.01
N ASP A 253 -7.88 8.95 16.44
CA ASP A 253 -7.96 7.68 17.15
C ASP A 253 -6.58 7.00 17.04
N ALA A 254 -5.81 7.08 18.12
CA ALA A 254 -4.45 6.55 18.20
C ALA A 254 -4.46 5.15 18.79
N TYR A 255 -3.88 4.19 18.09
CA TYR A 255 -3.63 2.84 18.55
C TYR A 255 -2.13 2.58 18.51
N GLY A 256 -1.57 2.14 19.63
CA GLY A 256 -0.17 1.78 19.73
C GLY A 256 0.00 0.35 20.25
N ALA A 257 1.00 -0.35 19.73
CA ALA A 257 1.31 -1.70 20.17
C ALA A 257 2.83 -1.96 20.17
N PRO A 258 3.33 -2.83 21.06
CA PRO A 258 4.72 -3.29 21.05
C PRO A 258 4.96 -4.16 19.82
N VAL A 259 6.12 -3.97 19.19
CA VAL A 259 6.61 -4.82 18.10
C VAL A 259 7.55 -5.86 18.72
N ILE A 260 7.15 -7.13 18.63
CA ILE A 260 7.89 -8.26 19.17
C ILE A 260 8.45 -9.07 18.01
N GLY A 261 9.77 -9.23 17.97
CA GLY A 261 10.48 -10.03 16.98
C GLY A 261 10.55 -11.52 17.34
N GLU A 262 11.33 -12.26 16.56
CA GLU A 262 11.62 -13.66 16.85
C GLU A 262 12.19 -13.85 18.26
N HIS A 263 11.84 -14.94 18.91
CA HIS A 263 12.23 -15.28 20.28
C HIS A 263 11.73 -14.32 21.39
N GLY A 264 10.62 -13.59 21.13
CA GLY A 264 10.04 -12.69 22.12
C GLY A 264 10.82 -11.39 22.39
N LYS A 265 11.78 -11.06 21.53
CA LYS A 265 12.59 -9.85 21.69
C LYS A 265 11.77 -8.61 21.33
N TRP A 266 11.64 -7.69 22.29
CA TRP A 266 11.02 -6.39 22.04
C TRP A 266 11.89 -5.54 21.10
N LEU A 267 11.31 -5.08 20.00
CA LEU A 267 11.98 -4.32 18.93
C LEU A 267 11.66 -2.83 18.97
N GLY A 268 10.55 -2.45 19.62
CA GLY A 268 10.05 -1.09 19.68
C GLY A 268 8.53 -1.06 19.69
N ILE A 269 7.96 0.01 19.20
CA ILE A 269 6.51 0.22 19.13
C ILE A 269 6.07 0.63 17.73
N VAL A 270 4.84 0.30 17.39
CA VAL A 270 4.14 0.84 16.24
C VAL A 270 2.95 1.66 16.72
N VAL A 271 2.76 2.84 16.15
CA VAL A 271 1.60 3.70 16.42
C VAL A 271 0.89 3.99 15.11
N VAL A 272 -0.42 3.75 15.11
CA VAL A 272 -1.31 4.06 14.00
C VAL A 272 -2.33 5.09 14.49
N MET A 273 -2.52 6.16 13.72
CA MET A 273 -3.47 7.22 14.04
C MET A 273 -4.44 7.42 12.89
N HIS A 274 -5.71 7.34 13.19
CA HIS A 274 -6.78 7.56 12.21
C HIS A 274 -7.46 8.90 12.48
N ASP A 275 -7.59 9.73 11.46
CA ASP A 275 -8.34 11.00 11.56
C ASP A 275 -9.83 10.71 11.62
N ILE A 276 -10.43 10.96 12.76
CA ILE A 276 -11.87 10.78 13.03
C ILE A 276 -12.59 12.12 13.19
N THR A 277 -11.98 13.21 12.73
CA THR A 277 -12.51 14.57 12.93
C THR A 277 -13.93 14.72 12.37
N GLU A 278 -14.17 14.24 11.15
CA GLU A 278 -15.50 14.29 10.54
C GLU A 278 -16.51 13.40 11.28
N LEU A 279 -16.08 12.22 11.75
CA LEU A 279 -16.93 11.33 12.55
C LEU A 279 -17.36 11.98 13.86
N VAL A 280 -16.42 12.60 14.58
CA VAL A 280 -16.70 13.31 15.85
C VAL A 280 -17.61 14.51 15.62
N LYS A 281 -17.39 15.28 14.54
CA LYS A 281 -18.29 16.38 14.17
C LYS A 281 -19.70 15.90 13.88
N LEU A 282 -19.85 14.83 13.08
CA LEU A 282 -21.16 14.24 12.79
C LEU A 282 -21.84 13.72 14.05
N GLU A 283 -21.09 13.09 14.95
CA GLU A 283 -21.64 12.63 16.24
C GLU A 283 -22.07 13.81 17.12
N GLN A 284 -21.32 14.90 17.13
CA GLN A 284 -21.68 16.11 17.87
C GLN A 284 -22.94 16.75 17.29
N VAL A 285 -23.04 16.91 15.98
CA VAL A 285 -24.25 17.41 15.31
C VAL A 285 -25.47 16.54 15.64
N ARG A 286 -25.30 15.22 15.68
CA ARG A 286 -26.37 14.28 16.07
C ARG A 286 -26.78 14.46 17.54
N LYS A 287 -25.82 14.61 18.44
CA LYS A 287 -26.10 14.84 19.88
C LYS A 287 -26.84 16.16 20.09
N ASP A 288 -26.37 17.23 19.42
CA ASP A 288 -26.99 18.54 19.48
C ASP A 288 -28.41 18.51 18.91
N PHE A 289 -28.63 17.77 17.83
CA PHE A 289 -29.98 17.59 17.25
C PHE A 289 -30.94 16.94 18.26
N VAL A 290 -30.55 15.80 18.87
CA VAL A 290 -31.42 15.13 19.87
C VAL A 290 -31.67 15.99 21.09
N ALA A 291 -30.69 16.73 21.57
CA ALA A 291 -30.84 17.65 22.68
C ALA A 291 -31.81 18.79 22.34
N ASN A 292 -31.66 19.39 21.16
CA ASN A 292 -32.53 20.50 20.71
C ASN A 292 -33.98 20.03 20.47
N VAL A 293 -34.20 18.86 19.84
CA VAL A 293 -35.53 18.26 19.69
C VAL A 293 -36.20 18.09 21.05
N SER A 294 -35.48 17.49 22.01
CA SER A 294 -35.99 17.26 23.36
C SER A 294 -36.40 18.59 24.05
N HIS A 295 -35.58 19.61 23.89
CA HIS A 295 -35.85 20.93 24.50
C HIS A 295 -37.05 21.64 23.83
N GLU A 296 -37.09 21.64 22.48
CA GLU A 296 -38.17 22.31 21.74
C GLU A 296 -39.55 21.60 21.89
N LEU A 297 -39.58 20.28 22.12
CA LEU A 297 -40.77 19.53 22.48
C LEU A 297 -41.21 19.75 23.94
N LYS A 298 -40.28 19.83 24.87
CA LYS A 298 -40.57 19.95 26.32
C LYS A 298 -41.26 21.27 26.64
N THR A 299 -40.88 22.37 26.00
CA THR A 299 -41.38 23.72 26.29
C THR A 299 -42.89 23.83 26.06
N PRO A 300 -43.43 23.54 24.85
CA PRO A 300 -44.88 23.63 24.62
C PRO A 300 -45.68 22.63 25.48
N VAL A 301 -45.16 21.40 25.69
CA VAL A 301 -45.82 20.40 26.54
C VAL A 301 -45.92 20.90 27.99
N THR A 302 -44.86 21.52 28.52
CA THR A 302 -44.89 22.09 29.88
C THR A 302 -45.89 23.24 29.98
N SER A 303 -45.95 24.12 28.96
CA SER A 303 -46.92 25.21 28.87
C SER A 303 -48.35 24.70 28.84
N ILE A 304 -48.67 23.78 27.95
CA ILE A 304 -49.99 23.14 27.83
C ILE A 304 -50.38 22.51 29.16
N LYS A 305 -49.50 21.74 29.77
CA LYS A 305 -49.74 21.10 31.06
C LYS A 305 -50.00 22.14 32.17
N GLY A 306 -49.14 23.16 32.27
CA GLY A 306 -49.27 24.19 33.33
C GLY A 306 -50.58 24.99 33.22
N PHE A 307 -50.98 25.44 32.01
CA PHE A 307 -52.22 26.16 31.83
C PHE A 307 -53.42 25.24 32.03
N SER A 308 -53.37 23.99 31.60
CA SER A 308 -54.42 23.01 31.84
C SER A 308 -54.58 22.73 33.35
N GLU A 309 -53.52 22.53 34.11
CA GLU A 309 -53.55 22.36 35.54
C GLU A 309 -54.12 23.59 36.25
N THR A 310 -53.71 24.80 35.84
CA THR A 310 -54.24 26.05 36.40
C THR A 310 -55.73 26.20 36.17
N LEU A 311 -56.23 25.85 34.97
CA LEU A 311 -57.68 25.81 34.70
C LEU A 311 -58.40 24.82 35.64
N LEU A 312 -57.87 23.60 35.79
CA LEU A 312 -58.45 22.55 36.63
C LEU A 312 -58.50 22.96 38.13
N TYR A 313 -57.52 23.75 38.62
CA TYR A 313 -57.48 24.27 39.97
C TYR A 313 -58.38 25.47 40.23
N GLY A 314 -59.26 25.85 39.28
CA GLY A 314 -60.31 26.80 39.49
C GLY A 314 -60.28 28.08 38.68
N ALA A 315 -59.22 28.29 37.85
CA ALA A 315 -59.12 29.44 36.95
C ALA A 315 -60.25 29.43 35.87
N TYR A 316 -60.83 28.27 35.56
CA TYR A 316 -61.97 28.14 34.65
C TYR A 316 -63.25 28.94 35.06
N LYS A 317 -63.30 29.39 36.33
CA LYS A 317 -64.45 30.17 36.83
C LYS A 317 -64.48 31.62 36.31
N ASN A 318 -63.34 32.11 35.85
CA ASN A 318 -63.29 33.43 35.19
C ASN A 318 -63.23 33.22 33.70
N GLU A 319 -64.24 33.70 32.97
CA GLU A 319 -64.41 33.49 31.53
C GLU A 319 -63.26 34.08 30.71
N GLU A 320 -62.75 35.24 31.05
CA GLU A 320 -61.65 35.91 30.36
C GLU A 320 -60.38 35.11 30.53
N THR A 321 -60.05 34.61 31.73
CA THR A 321 -58.88 33.75 32.02
C THR A 321 -59.05 32.41 31.33
N LEU A 322 -60.24 31.83 31.31
CA LEU A 322 -60.51 30.57 30.63
C LEU A 322 -60.20 30.68 29.14
N LEU A 323 -60.76 31.70 28.46
CA LEU A 323 -60.52 31.93 27.03
C LEU A 323 -59.03 32.15 26.72
N SER A 324 -58.35 33.01 27.48
CA SER A 324 -56.95 33.31 27.32
C SER A 324 -56.08 32.06 27.48
N PHE A 325 -56.33 31.20 28.47
CA PHE A 325 -55.55 29.99 28.71
C PHE A 325 -55.85 28.92 27.64
N LEU A 326 -57.09 28.79 27.18
CA LEU A 326 -57.45 27.93 26.06
C LEU A 326 -56.78 28.38 24.76
N GLU A 327 -56.68 29.69 24.53
CA GLU A 327 -55.99 30.24 23.37
C GLU A 327 -54.48 29.92 23.40
N ILE A 328 -53.83 30.04 24.59
CA ILE A 328 -52.43 29.65 24.76
C ILE A 328 -52.23 28.15 24.54
N ILE A 329 -53.09 27.29 25.10
CA ILE A 329 -53.05 25.84 24.91
C ILE A 329 -53.21 25.50 23.42
N HIS A 330 -54.13 26.12 22.74
CA HIS A 330 -54.37 25.91 21.30
C HIS A 330 -53.14 26.33 20.47
N LYS A 331 -52.56 27.49 20.75
CA LYS A 331 -51.39 28.03 20.09
C LYS A 331 -50.16 27.08 20.28
N GLU A 332 -49.91 26.63 21.52
CA GLU A 332 -48.81 25.72 21.80
C GLU A 332 -49.02 24.31 21.20
N SER A 333 -50.28 23.85 21.13
CA SER A 333 -50.62 22.59 20.44
C SER A 333 -50.37 22.67 18.94
N ASN A 334 -50.74 23.76 18.30
CA ASN A 334 -50.48 23.99 16.88
C ASN A 334 -48.98 24.10 16.60
N ARG A 335 -48.24 24.79 17.50
CA ARG A 335 -46.76 24.86 17.41
C ARG A 335 -46.11 23.47 17.51
N LEU A 336 -46.57 22.63 18.45
CA LEU A 336 -46.10 21.26 18.61
C LEU A 336 -46.36 20.42 17.36
N GLN A 337 -47.58 20.54 16.77
CA GLN A 337 -47.93 19.87 15.52
C GLN A 337 -47.03 20.28 14.35
N MET A 338 -46.75 21.58 14.19
CA MET A 338 -45.82 22.06 13.16
C MET A 338 -44.42 21.49 13.37
N LEU A 339 -43.90 21.50 14.63
CA LEU A 339 -42.59 20.96 14.94
C LEU A 339 -42.47 19.46 14.60
N ILE A 340 -43.50 18.67 14.92
CA ILE A 340 -43.54 17.24 14.60
C ILE A 340 -43.52 17.04 13.08
N ASN A 341 -44.33 17.79 12.33
CA ASN A 341 -44.39 17.71 10.89
C ASN A 341 -43.05 18.09 10.25
N ASP A 342 -42.41 19.18 10.71
CA ASP A 342 -41.09 19.59 10.23
C ASP A 342 -40.00 18.54 10.51
N LEU A 343 -40.03 17.89 11.68
CA LEU A 343 -39.11 16.79 12.03
C LEU A 343 -39.32 15.57 11.13
N LEU A 344 -40.56 15.20 10.86
CA LEU A 344 -40.89 14.07 9.97
C LEU A 344 -40.48 14.38 8.52
N ASP A 345 -40.71 15.60 8.04
CA ASP A 345 -40.30 16.01 6.70
C ASP A 345 -38.76 16.06 6.59
N LEU A 346 -38.07 16.64 7.58
CA LEU A 346 -36.63 16.65 7.61
C LEU A 346 -36.06 15.23 7.61
N SER A 347 -36.58 14.34 8.46
CA SER A 347 -36.16 12.93 8.51
C SER A 347 -36.33 12.20 7.19
N LYS A 348 -37.40 12.50 6.43
CA LYS A 348 -37.64 11.91 5.10
C LYS A 348 -36.65 12.42 4.08
N VAL A 349 -36.40 13.73 4.04
CA VAL A 349 -35.55 14.39 3.04
C VAL A 349 -34.05 14.06 3.27
N GLU A 350 -33.67 13.76 4.52
CA GLU A 350 -32.28 13.36 4.89
C GLU A 350 -32.00 11.88 4.64
N GLN A 351 -32.96 11.06 4.30
CA GLN A 351 -32.72 9.65 3.99
C GLN A 351 -31.85 9.51 2.74
N VAL A 352 -30.89 8.62 2.83
CA VAL A 352 -30.05 8.26 1.67
C VAL A 352 -30.95 7.69 0.57
N GLY A 353 -30.89 8.27 -0.60
CA GLY A 353 -31.73 7.87 -1.74
C GLY A 353 -33.12 8.53 -1.76
N TYR A 354 -33.34 9.62 -0.98
CA TYR A 354 -34.55 10.41 -1.13
C TYR A 354 -34.60 11.02 -2.54
N GLU A 355 -35.67 10.69 -3.25
CA GLU A 355 -35.93 11.20 -4.60
C GLU A 355 -37.22 12.03 -4.60
N VAL A 356 -37.18 13.16 -5.29
CA VAL A 356 -38.35 13.99 -5.55
C VAL A 356 -39.04 13.55 -6.85
N ASN A 357 -40.34 13.67 -6.92
CA ASN A 357 -41.08 13.33 -8.13
C ASN A 357 -40.92 14.46 -9.17
N LEU A 358 -39.85 14.37 -9.96
CA LEU A 358 -39.50 15.40 -10.93
C LEU A 358 -40.47 15.41 -12.12
N GLN A 359 -41.19 16.49 -12.27
CA GLN A 359 -42.13 16.76 -13.39
C GLN A 359 -41.95 18.20 -13.90
N LYS A 360 -42.53 18.50 -15.05
CA LYS A 360 -42.55 19.86 -15.58
C LYS A 360 -43.47 20.73 -14.73
N VAL A 361 -42.94 21.71 -14.01
CA VAL A 361 -43.66 22.61 -13.11
C VAL A 361 -43.49 24.06 -13.56
N ASN A 362 -44.55 24.84 -13.55
CA ASN A 362 -44.52 26.29 -13.76
C ASN A 362 -44.22 27.00 -12.45
N LEU A 363 -43.09 27.72 -12.35
CA LEU A 363 -42.76 28.50 -11.15
C LEU A 363 -43.81 29.55 -10.77
N LEU A 364 -44.53 30.10 -11.75
CA LEU A 364 -45.62 31.04 -11.47
C LEU A 364 -46.73 30.37 -10.65
N GLU A 365 -47.16 29.15 -11.02
CA GLU A 365 -48.15 28.37 -10.27
C GLU A 365 -47.69 28.10 -8.83
N VAL A 366 -46.42 27.76 -8.63
CA VAL A 366 -45.84 27.55 -7.29
C VAL A 366 -45.98 28.81 -6.42
N VAL A 367 -45.60 29.95 -6.98
CA VAL A 367 -45.65 31.24 -6.25
C VAL A 367 -47.05 31.69 -6.00
N GLU A 368 -47.96 31.56 -6.97
CA GLU A 368 -49.38 31.92 -6.80
C GLU A 368 -50.07 31.12 -5.70
N ARG A 369 -49.89 29.79 -5.68
CA ARG A 369 -50.43 28.94 -4.61
C ARG A 369 -49.82 29.30 -3.24
N SER A 370 -48.51 29.59 -3.17
CA SER A 370 -47.87 30.02 -1.93
C SER A 370 -48.39 31.38 -1.44
N LYS A 371 -48.67 32.32 -2.36
CA LYS A 371 -49.28 33.62 -2.06
C LYS A 371 -50.67 33.45 -1.49
N GLU A 372 -51.53 32.62 -2.12
CA GLU A 372 -52.88 32.34 -1.63
C GLU A 372 -52.85 31.80 -0.19
N MET A 373 -51.95 30.86 0.11
CA MET A 373 -51.82 30.26 1.45
C MET A 373 -51.32 31.25 2.52
N THR A 374 -50.66 32.33 2.14
CA THR A 374 -50.12 33.34 3.06
C THR A 374 -50.94 34.60 3.13
N SER A 375 -52.03 34.74 2.37
CA SER A 375 -52.87 35.94 2.25
C SER A 375 -53.34 36.48 3.61
N HIS A 376 -53.81 35.61 4.51
CA HIS A 376 -54.22 35.96 5.84
C HIS A 376 -53.17 36.71 6.67
N ILE A 377 -51.92 36.23 6.62
CA ILE A 377 -50.79 36.82 7.37
C ILE A 377 -50.40 38.17 6.76
N VAL A 378 -50.46 38.29 5.44
CA VAL A 378 -50.20 39.53 4.71
C VAL A 378 -51.22 40.60 5.11
N GLU A 379 -52.50 40.23 5.19
CA GLU A 379 -53.59 41.13 5.63
C GLU A 379 -53.47 41.51 7.12
N GLU A 380 -53.20 40.51 8.00
CA GLU A 380 -53.10 40.74 9.45
C GLU A 380 -51.92 41.70 9.79
N LYS A 381 -50.82 41.64 9.06
CA LYS A 381 -49.67 42.54 9.25
C LYS A 381 -49.70 43.80 8.38
N ASN A 382 -50.78 44.01 7.60
CA ASN A 382 -50.86 45.10 6.64
C ASN A 382 -49.70 45.22 5.67
N MET A 383 -49.09 44.05 5.29
CA MET A 383 -47.93 43.99 4.42
C MET A 383 -48.32 44.01 2.94
N ARG A 384 -47.37 44.38 2.08
CA ARG A 384 -47.54 44.29 0.62
C ARG A 384 -46.74 43.13 0.08
N LEU A 385 -47.38 42.29 -0.75
CA LEU A 385 -46.76 41.21 -1.46
C LEU A 385 -46.73 41.52 -2.95
N GLU A 386 -45.54 41.89 -3.47
CA GLU A 386 -45.35 42.23 -4.87
C GLU A 386 -44.76 41.03 -5.64
N MET A 387 -45.29 40.80 -6.85
CA MET A 387 -44.82 39.77 -7.76
C MET A 387 -44.26 40.39 -9.03
N ILE A 388 -43.03 40.02 -9.40
CA ILE A 388 -42.33 40.51 -10.59
C ILE A 388 -41.98 39.31 -11.45
N TYR A 389 -42.59 39.20 -12.62
CA TYR A 389 -42.26 38.17 -13.60
C TYR A 389 -42.52 38.68 -15.02
N SER A 390 -41.74 38.16 -16.01
CA SER A 390 -41.91 38.58 -17.40
C SER A 390 -42.70 37.55 -18.23
N LYS A 391 -42.45 36.26 -17.99
CA LYS A 391 -43.08 35.12 -18.68
C LYS A 391 -43.09 33.88 -17.82
N PRO A 392 -43.97 32.88 -18.08
CA PRO A 392 -43.94 31.61 -17.37
C PRO A 392 -42.59 30.90 -17.53
N VAL A 393 -42.04 30.39 -16.41
CA VAL A 393 -40.76 29.65 -16.35
C VAL A 393 -41.08 28.23 -15.91
N TYR A 394 -40.65 27.24 -16.73
CA TYR A 394 -40.88 25.82 -16.47
C TYR A 394 -39.59 25.14 -16.01
N VAL A 395 -39.66 24.55 -14.84
CA VAL A 395 -38.54 23.82 -14.21
C VAL A 395 -38.85 22.33 -14.09
N LEU A 396 -37.83 21.54 -13.91
CA LEU A 396 -37.96 20.13 -13.58
C LEU A 396 -37.99 19.98 -12.04
N GLY A 397 -39.17 19.70 -11.46
CA GLY A 397 -39.30 19.65 -10.01
C GLY A 397 -40.59 18.98 -9.54
N ASP A 398 -40.70 18.82 -8.22
CA ASP A 398 -41.92 18.36 -7.54
C ASP A 398 -42.75 19.57 -7.09
N LEU A 399 -43.96 19.69 -7.60
CA LEU A 399 -44.83 20.82 -7.33
C LEU A 399 -45.05 21.07 -5.83
N ASN A 400 -45.33 20.01 -5.07
CA ASN A 400 -45.63 20.13 -3.64
C ASN A 400 -44.39 20.55 -2.85
N ARG A 401 -43.22 20.02 -3.21
CA ARG A 401 -41.96 20.37 -2.57
C ARG A 401 -41.48 21.77 -2.94
N LEU A 402 -41.67 22.21 -4.18
CA LEU A 402 -41.42 23.61 -4.58
C LEU A 402 -42.34 24.60 -3.86
N ILE A 403 -43.62 24.26 -3.67
CA ILE A 403 -44.55 25.06 -2.84
C ILE A 403 -44.02 25.09 -1.39
N GLN A 404 -43.58 23.98 -0.82
CA GLN A 404 -43.01 23.91 0.53
C GLN A 404 -41.75 24.79 0.68
N ILE A 405 -40.84 24.78 -0.30
CA ILE A 405 -39.69 25.68 -0.34
C ILE A 405 -40.12 27.13 -0.30
N THR A 406 -41.05 27.50 -1.23
CA THR A 406 -41.52 28.86 -1.36
C THR A 406 -42.26 29.33 -0.10
N MET A 407 -43.11 28.48 0.47
CA MET A 407 -43.81 28.74 1.72
C MET A 407 -42.87 29.00 2.90
N ASN A 408 -41.87 28.17 3.09
CA ASN A 408 -40.90 28.34 4.18
C ASN A 408 -40.12 29.66 4.05
N LEU A 409 -39.70 30.02 2.83
CA LEU A 409 -38.99 31.27 2.58
C LEU A 409 -39.91 32.47 2.75
N LEU A 410 -41.15 32.40 2.23
CA LEU A 410 -42.13 33.46 2.32
C LEU A 410 -42.60 33.70 3.76
N MET A 411 -42.83 32.62 4.52
CA MET A 411 -43.17 32.71 5.94
C MET A 411 -42.06 33.36 6.76
N ASN A 412 -40.79 33.06 6.45
CA ASN A 412 -39.66 33.75 7.07
C ASN A 412 -39.64 35.23 6.72
N ALA A 413 -39.80 35.60 5.46
CA ALA A 413 -39.87 36.99 5.01
C ALA A 413 -40.99 37.77 5.73
N LEU A 414 -42.21 37.20 5.82
CA LEU A 414 -43.35 37.81 6.50
C LEU A 414 -43.16 37.88 8.03
N THR A 415 -42.51 36.89 8.62
CA THR A 415 -42.30 36.82 10.07
C THR A 415 -41.27 37.82 10.56
N TYR A 416 -40.17 37.98 9.83
CA TYR A 416 -39.05 38.82 10.24
C TYR A 416 -39.12 40.27 9.69
N SER A 417 -40.11 40.58 8.85
CA SER A 417 -40.41 41.94 8.44
C SER A 417 -41.37 42.63 9.42
N PRO A 418 -41.15 43.91 9.71
CA PRO A 418 -42.10 44.74 10.43
C PRO A 418 -43.44 44.88 9.65
N GLU A 419 -44.48 45.35 10.32
CA GLU A 419 -45.76 45.74 9.69
C GLU A 419 -45.54 46.85 8.64
N ASP A 420 -46.45 46.98 7.69
CA ASP A 420 -46.44 47.96 6.60
C ASP A 420 -45.27 47.84 5.61
N LYS A 421 -44.53 46.75 5.65
CA LYS A 421 -43.39 46.50 4.75
C LYS A 421 -43.76 45.68 3.51
N THR A 422 -42.86 45.70 2.52
CA THR A 422 -43.06 44.99 1.25
C THR A 422 -42.20 43.72 1.21
N VAL A 423 -42.78 42.61 0.79
CA VAL A 423 -42.09 41.41 0.39
C VAL A 423 -42.21 41.25 -1.12
N THR A 424 -41.08 41.14 -1.81
CA THR A 424 -41.04 41.03 -3.26
C THR A 424 -40.65 39.61 -3.68
N ILE A 425 -41.47 39.00 -4.55
CA ILE A 425 -41.15 37.72 -5.18
C ILE A 425 -40.86 37.97 -6.65
N SER A 426 -39.69 37.62 -7.13
CA SER A 426 -39.36 37.72 -8.53
C SER A 426 -39.07 36.36 -9.15
N ILE A 427 -39.56 36.13 -10.38
CA ILE A 427 -39.30 34.92 -11.17
C ILE A 427 -38.55 35.32 -12.43
N ASP A 428 -37.43 34.67 -12.66
CA ASP A 428 -36.54 34.88 -13.78
C ASP A 428 -35.94 33.52 -14.26
N HIS A 429 -35.12 33.52 -15.28
CA HIS A 429 -34.42 32.35 -15.75
C HIS A 429 -33.11 32.74 -16.41
N ASN A 430 -32.15 31.83 -16.36
CA ASN A 430 -30.98 31.84 -17.22
C ASN A 430 -31.01 30.64 -18.19
N ASP A 431 -29.95 30.40 -18.94
CA ASP A 431 -29.87 29.30 -19.93
C ASP A 431 -30.06 27.91 -19.32
N LYS A 432 -29.87 27.73 -18.02
CA LYS A 432 -29.86 26.42 -17.36
C LYS A 432 -30.92 26.25 -16.29
N CYS A 433 -31.30 27.32 -15.63
CA CYS A 433 -32.15 27.27 -14.44
C CYS A 433 -33.29 28.29 -14.50
N GLY A 434 -34.45 27.91 -13.98
CA GLY A 434 -35.47 28.84 -13.53
C GLY A 434 -35.09 29.32 -12.13
N ILE A 435 -35.26 30.61 -11.88
CA ILE A 435 -34.82 31.30 -10.69
C ILE A 435 -36.01 32.01 -10.07
N PHE A 436 -36.23 31.79 -8.77
CA PHE A 436 -37.12 32.67 -8.03
C PHE A 436 -36.41 33.27 -6.83
N ARG A 437 -36.71 34.53 -6.53
CA ARG A 437 -36.13 35.27 -5.41
C ARG A 437 -37.25 35.75 -4.51
N ILE A 438 -37.03 35.67 -3.21
CA ILE A 438 -37.87 36.25 -2.19
C ILE A 438 -37.03 37.26 -1.42
N GLN A 439 -37.46 38.54 -1.52
CA GLN A 439 -36.76 39.66 -0.88
C GLN A 439 -37.68 40.24 0.17
N ASP A 440 -37.19 40.45 1.38
CA ASP A 440 -37.84 41.11 2.49
C ASP A 440 -37.16 42.42 2.87
N GLU A 441 -37.90 43.28 3.57
CA GLU A 441 -37.40 44.50 4.20
C GLU A 441 -37.34 44.35 5.73
N GLY A 442 -36.89 43.14 6.16
CA GLY A 442 -36.81 42.75 7.56
C GLY A 442 -35.56 43.20 8.29
N ILE A 443 -35.30 42.57 9.43
CA ILE A 443 -34.18 42.87 10.31
C ILE A 443 -32.81 42.54 9.70
N GLY A 444 -32.76 41.70 8.66
CA GLY A 444 -31.55 41.21 8.05
C GLY A 444 -30.75 40.24 8.94
N ILE A 445 -29.70 39.68 8.38
CA ILE A 445 -28.82 38.66 8.98
C ILE A 445 -27.38 39.16 8.95
N SER A 446 -26.64 39.00 10.03
CA SER A 446 -25.20 39.37 10.05
C SER A 446 -24.37 38.40 9.21
N LYS A 447 -23.22 38.89 8.69
CA LYS A 447 -22.31 38.06 7.85
C LYS A 447 -21.81 36.81 8.56
N ASP A 448 -21.61 36.88 9.86
CA ASP A 448 -21.13 35.74 10.67
C ASP A 448 -22.21 34.67 10.88
N GLU A 449 -23.47 35.04 10.72
CA GLU A 449 -24.62 34.14 10.93
C GLU A 449 -25.15 33.54 9.62
N ILE A 450 -24.88 34.16 8.46
CA ILE A 450 -25.37 33.69 7.15
C ILE A 450 -25.03 32.20 6.91
N GLY A 451 -23.84 31.77 7.26
CA GLY A 451 -23.45 30.37 7.12
C GLY A 451 -24.19 29.39 8.00
N ARG A 452 -24.79 29.89 9.09
CA ARG A 452 -25.45 29.09 10.13
C ARG A 452 -26.95 29.03 10.06
N VAL A 453 -27.61 29.94 9.31
CA VAL A 453 -29.08 29.99 9.23
C VAL A 453 -29.71 28.72 8.66
N PHE A 454 -28.93 27.88 7.99
CA PHE A 454 -29.34 26.56 7.46
C PHE A 454 -29.10 25.42 8.43
N GLU A 455 -28.44 25.69 9.61
CA GLU A 455 -28.27 24.69 10.66
C GLU A 455 -29.64 24.38 11.30
N ARG A 456 -29.86 23.13 11.70
CA ARG A 456 -31.09 22.68 12.36
C ARG A 456 -31.26 23.39 13.70
N PHE A 457 -32.47 23.93 13.98
CA PHE A 457 -32.83 24.68 15.19
C PHE A 457 -32.04 25.99 15.38
N TYR A 458 -31.28 26.43 14.38
CA TYR A 458 -30.57 27.70 14.48
C TYR A 458 -31.54 28.87 14.37
N ARG A 459 -31.36 29.88 15.20
CA ARG A 459 -32.16 31.12 15.25
C ARG A 459 -31.24 32.25 15.70
N VAL A 460 -31.24 33.37 14.96
CA VAL A 460 -30.44 34.56 15.22
C VAL A 460 -30.76 35.17 16.59
N ASP A 461 -32.05 35.26 16.93
CA ASP A 461 -32.50 35.77 18.23
C ASP A 461 -33.53 34.81 18.89
N ARG A 462 -33.06 34.03 19.87
CA ARG A 462 -33.88 33.03 20.58
C ARG A 462 -35.02 33.67 21.42
N ALA A 463 -34.86 34.92 21.93
CA ALA A 463 -35.82 35.54 22.81
C ALA A 463 -37.00 36.14 22.01
N ARG A 464 -36.69 36.85 20.93
CA ARG A 464 -37.70 37.50 20.08
C ARG A 464 -38.49 36.52 19.23
N SER A 465 -37.82 35.46 18.79
CA SER A 465 -38.37 34.45 17.89
C SER A 465 -39.24 33.39 18.59
N ARG A 466 -39.28 33.31 19.95
CA ARG A 466 -40.24 32.45 20.66
C ARG A 466 -41.70 32.91 20.42
N ASN A 467 -41.91 34.19 20.31
CA ASN A 467 -43.24 34.74 20.07
C ASN A 467 -43.73 34.60 18.61
N SER A 468 -42.81 34.41 17.66
CA SER A 468 -43.11 34.26 16.23
C SER A 468 -43.41 32.84 15.77
N GLY A 469 -43.34 31.84 16.68
CA GLY A 469 -43.80 30.46 16.41
C GLY A 469 -42.86 29.60 15.52
N GLY A 470 -41.73 30.11 15.04
CA GLY A 470 -40.85 29.36 14.14
C GLY A 470 -40.17 28.18 14.83
N THR A 471 -39.99 27.07 14.12
CA THR A 471 -39.35 25.82 14.59
C THR A 471 -37.82 25.83 14.48
N GLY A 472 -37.28 26.70 13.62
CA GLY A 472 -35.84 26.70 13.26
C GLY A 472 -35.44 25.54 12.35
N LEU A 473 -36.41 24.82 11.80
CA LEU A 473 -36.16 23.70 10.86
C LEU A 473 -36.47 24.11 9.40
N GLY A 474 -37.29 25.13 9.17
CA GLY A 474 -37.77 25.50 7.84
C GLY A 474 -36.64 25.75 6.83
N LEU A 475 -35.57 26.50 7.17
CA LEU A 475 -34.47 26.77 6.25
C LEU A 475 -33.59 25.53 6.03
N ALA A 476 -33.42 24.64 7.01
CA ALA A 476 -32.74 23.35 6.83
C ALA A 476 -33.52 22.46 5.84
N ILE A 477 -34.85 22.41 5.96
CA ILE A 477 -35.73 21.70 5.02
C ILE A 477 -35.61 22.29 3.61
N VAL A 478 -35.64 23.63 3.47
CA VAL A 478 -35.42 24.31 2.19
C VAL A 478 -34.16 23.90 1.53
N LYS A 479 -33.02 23.91 2.26
CA LYS A 479 -31.72 23.53 1.74
C LYS A 479 -31.73 22.09 1.19
N HIS A 480 -32.22 21.12 1.95
CA HIS A 480 -32.28 19.73 1.50
C HIS A 480 -33.21 19.50 0.32
N LEU A 481 -34.37 20.18 0.32
CA LEU A 481 -35.32 20.12 -0.80
C LEU A 481 -34.71 20.70 -2.08
N VAL A 482 -33.99 21.84 -2.00
CA VAL A 482 -33.33 22.46 -3.16
C VAL A 482 -32.20 21.53 -3.66
N GLU A 483 -31.40 20.94 -2.76
CA GLU A 483 -30.37 19.96 -3.10
C GLU A 483 -30.98 18.72 -3.78
N ALA A 484 -32.11 18.21 -3.30
CA ALA A 484 -32.84 17.08 -3.91
C ALA A 484 -33.39 17.40 -5.33
N HIS A 485 -33.63 18.66 -5.64
CA HIS A 485 -33.98 19.14 -6.98
C HIS A 485 -32.75 19.45 -7.84
N HIS A 486 -31.53 19.15 -7.38
CA HIS A 486 -30.25 19.54 -8.04
C HIS A 486 -30.15 21.05 -8.27
N GLY A 487 -30.80 21.83 -7.39
CA GLY A 487 -30.84 23.29 -7.42
C GLY A 487 -29.74 23.93 -6.60
N LEU A 488 -29.71 25.24 -6.60
CA LEU A 488 -28.82 26.09 -5.80
C LEU A 488 -29.63 27.05 -4.95
N LEU A 489 -29.25 27.17 -3.67
CA LEU A 489 -29.82 28.12 -2.73
C LEU A 489 -28.75 29.12 -2.30
N GLU A 490 -29.04 30.40 -2.51
CA GLU A 490 -28.17 31.51 -2.14
C GLU A 490 -28.90 32.48 -1.23
N VAL A 491 -28.16 33.17 -0.37
CA VAL A 491 -28.72 34.20 0.55
C VAL A 491 -27.82 35.40 0.57
N GLU A 492 -28.42 36.57 0.39
CA GLU A 492 -27.78 37.88 0.54
C GLU A 492 -28.55 38.65 1.60
N SER A 493 -27.84 39.19 2.60
CA SER A 493 -28.49 39.91 3.69
C SER A 493 -27.60 41.00 4.28
N GLU A 494 -28.23 42.09 4.70
CA GLU A 494 -27.56 43.15 5.44
C GLU A 494 -28.46 43.57 6.62
N VAL A 495 -27.86 43.66 7.80
CA VAL A 495 -28.60 44.05 9.03
C VAL A 495 -29.32 45.38 8.87
N GLY A 496 -30.60 45.40 9.11
CA GLY A 496 -31.48 46.59 8.99
C GLY A 496 -31.95 46.91 7.57
N LYS A 497 -31.53 46.14 6.53
CA LYS A 497 -31.98 46.32 5.15
C LYS A 497 -32.86 45.19 4.63
N GLY A 498 -32.78 44.01 5.27
CA GLY A 498 -33.55 42.83 4.89
C GLY A 498 -32.73 41.73 4.31
N THR A 499 -33.37 40.70 3.74
CA THR A 499 -32.77 39.49 3.21
C THR A 499 -33.31 39.15 1.84
N VAL A 500 -32.49 38.60 0.95
CA VAL A 500 -32.85 38.04 -0.34
C VAL A 500 -32.45 36.59 -0.36
N PHE A 501 -33.42 35.70 -0.49
CA PHE A 501 -33.17 34.28 -0.79
C PHE A 501 -33.37 34.04 -2.29
N THR A 502 -32.39 33.43 -2.93
CA THR A 502 -32.41 33.06 -4.35
C THR A 502 -32.38 31.53 -4.47
N VAL A 503 -33.39 30.98 -5.16
CA VAL A 503 -33.48 29.55 -5.45
C VAL A 503 -33.42 29.36 -6.96
N SER A 504 -32.48 28.52 -7.40
CA SER A 504 -32.27 28.19 -8.80
C SER A 504 -32.54 26.69 -9.02
N ILE A 505 -33.51 26.35 -9.88
CA ILE A 505 -33.93 24.97 -10.18
C ILE A 505 -33.69 24.70 -11.67
N PRO A 506 -33.17 23.51 -12.06
CA PRO A 506 -32.89 23.18 -13.45
C PRO A 506 -34.13 23.32 -14.35
N LEU A 507 -33.93 23.93 -15.55
CA LEU A 507 -35.01 24.01 -16.55
C LEU A 507 -35.35 22.64 -17.11
N VAL A 508 -36.55 22.47 -17.59
CA VAL A 508 -36.93 21.31 -18.41
C VAL A 508 -36.11 21.39 -19.70
N LYS A 509 -35.26 20.39 -19.95
CA LYS A 509 -34.59 20.28 -21.24
C LYS A 509 -35.64 20.15 -22.34
N SER A 510 -35.62 21.10 -23.30
CA SER A 510 -36.48 21.11 -24.49
C SER A 510 -36.26 19.83 -25.32
#